data_f21ccd707a3bf774ce6e5c3131b8ceb9
#
_entry.id   f21ccd707a3bf774ce6e5c3131b8ceb9
#
_cell.length_a   1.000
_cell.length_b   1.000
_cell.length_c   1.000
_cell.angle_alpha   90.00
_cell.angle_beta   90.00
_cell.angle_gamma   90.00
#
_symmetry.space_group_name_H-M   'P 1'
#
loop_
_entity.id
_entity.type
_entity.pdbx_description
1 polymer ?
#
loop_
_entity_poly.entity_id
_entity_poly.type
_entity_poly.pdbx_seq_one_letter_code
_entity_poly.pdbx_strand_id
1 'polypeptide(L)'
;MIKDFLIIDCTGKSNFIALKINNKFFIKKLQTNLIKNEILALEIVNFIKEYNINLNSNFSIFINSGPGSFSGVRISLAVVKGINIVKNTKTYCYNSFLFNAAPYLVEKKEIVSMQKTNNFYYFCKGTFQVSYHFSYPKKIDINKIEQSDTLFIVPEDIKKDEIIKKINPEKIRIAEFNLKNIDLLIENKLVENELIKPLYLS
;
A
#
# COMPACT_ATOMS: atom_id res chain seq x y z
N MET A 1 10.35 17.28 3.99
CA MET A 1 10.35 15.97 3.28
C MET A 1 10.48 14.86 4.31
N ILE A 2 9.65 13.83 4.26
CA ILE A 2 9.70 12.67 5.18
C ILE A 2 10.92 11.83 4.79
N LYS A 3 11.91 11.72 5.69
CA LYS A 3 13.17 11.02 5.39
C LYS A 3 13.21 9.63 5.99
N ASP A 4 12.93 9.52 7.28
CA ASP A 4 12.99 8.29 8.05
C ASP A 4 11.59 7.91 8.52
N PHE A 5 11.21 6.65 8.33
CA PHE A 5 9.87 6.19 8.65
C PHE A 5 9.78 4.67 8.81
N LEU A 6 8.74 4.25 9.52
CA LEU A 6 8.32 2.85 9.67
C LEU A 6 7.17 2.56 8.70
N ILE A 7 7.17 1.39 8.09
CA ILE A 7 6.06 0.87 7.30
C ILE A 7 5.51 -0.37 8.01
N ILE A 8 4.18 -0.46 8.09
CA ILE A 8 3.48 -1.64 8.61
C ILE A 8 2.47 -2.08 7.56
N ASP A 9 2.65 -3.28 7.02
CA ASP A 9 1.74 -3.89 6.07
C ASP A 9 1.34 -5.29 6.51
N CYS A 10 0.09 -5.43 6.91
CA CYS A 10 -0.54 -6.71 7.28
C CYS A 10 -1.75 -7.01 6.39
N THR A 11 -1.78 -6.49 5.17
CA THR A 11 -2.92 -6.63 4.25
C THR A 11 -2.84 -7.87 3.37
N GLY A 12 -1.66 -8.44 3.18
CA GLY A 12 -1.39 -9.45 2.17
C GLY A 12 -1.07 -10.84 2.71
N LYS A 13 -0.68 -11.69 1.76
CA LYS A 13 -0.07 -13.01 2.06
C LYS A 13 1.33 -12.84 2.66
N SER A 14 2.00 -11.76 2.33
CA SER A 14 3.31 -11.37 2.88
C SER A 14 3.13 -10.15 3.76
N ASN A 15 2.99 -10.39 5.06
CA ASN A 15 2.94 -9.31 6.03
C ASN A 15 4.34 -8.92 6.43
N PHE A 16 4.60 -7.64 6.64
CA PHE A 16 5.92 -7.15 7.02
C PHE A 16 5.87 -5.87 7.82
N ILE A 17 6.95 -5.61 8.53
CA ILE A 17 7.34 -4.29 9.01
C ILE A 17 8.63 -3.91 8.28
N ALA A 18 8.75 -2.66 7.90
CA ALA A 18 9.96 -2.15 7.28
C ALA A 18 10.33 -0.78 7.84
N LEU A 19 11.61 -0.49 7.84
CA LEU A 19 12.16 0.75 8.36
C LEU A 19 13.01 1.40 7.27
N LYS A 20 12.77 2.67 6.98
CA LYS A 20 13.67 3.48 6.17
C LYS A 20 14.45 4.42 7.08
N ILE A 21 15.78 4.34 7.02
CA ILE A 21 16.71 5.21 7.75
C ILE A 21 17.89 5.52 6.82
N ASN A 22 18.24 6.80 6.73
CA ASN A 22 19.38 7.23 5.92
C ASN A 22 19.36 6.66 4.49
N ASN A 23 18.18 6.66 3.85
CA ASN A 23 17.91 6.09 2.52
C ASN A 23 18.13 4.57 2.37
N LYS A 24 18.28 3.84 3.47
CA LYS A 24 18.35 2.37 3.47
C LYS A 24 17.05 1.79 4.00
N PHE A 25 16.60 0.69 3.39
CA PHE A 25 15.45 -0.07 3.85
C PHE A 25 15.90 -1.33 4.58
N PHE A 26 15.28 -1.56 5.73
CA PHE A 26 15.37 -2.77 6.51
C PHE A 26 13.98 -3.39 6.58
N ILE A 27 13.85 -4.67 6.33
CA ILE A 27 12.55 -5.35 6.28
C ILE A 27 12.55 -6.59 7.15
N LYS A 28 11.47 -6.77 7.91
CA LYS A 28 11.17 -7.97 8.67
C LYS A 28 9.83 -8.54 8.21
N LYS A 29 9.85 -9.74 7.63
CA LYS A 29 8.64 -10.48 7.29
C LYS A 29 7.98 -11.02 8.55
N LEU A 30 6.66 -10.91 8.61
CA LEU A 30 5.85 -11.42 9.71
C LEU A 30 5.15 -12.71 9.29
N GLN A 31 5.11 -13.68 10.19
CA GLN A 31 4.38 -14.92 9.92
C GLN A 31 2.87 -14.65 9.95
N THR A 32 2.17 -15.04 8.90
CA THR A 32 0.75 -14.73 8.69
C THR A 32 -0.17 -15.31 9.76
N ASN A 33 0.15 -16.50 10.27
CA ASN A 33 -0.60 -17.20 11.31
C ASN A 33 -0.44 -16.61 12.72
N LEU A 34 0.53 -15.70 12.91
CA LEU A 34 0.87 -15.09 14.20
C LEU A 34 0.44 -13.63 14.31
N ILE A 35 -0.33 -13.09 13.34
CA ILE A 35 -0.76 -11.69 13.40
C ILE A 35 -1.90 -11.54 14.41
N LYS A 36 -1.52 -11.34 15.66
CA LYS A 36 -2.36 -10.90 16.75
C LYS A 36 -1.83 -9.55 17.25
N ASN A 37 -2.68 -8.74 17.88
CA ASN A 37 -2.30 -7.41 18.34
C ASN A 37 -1.02 -7.40 19.19
N GLU A 38 -0.95 -8.33 20.15
CA GLU A 38 0.18 -8.43 21.07
C GLU A 38 1.48 -8.81 20.36
N ILE A 39 1.42 -9.74 19.42
CA ILE A 39 2.59 -10.18 18.66
C ILE A 39 3.07 -9.08 17.74
N LEU A 40 2.18 -8.42 17.00
CA LEU A 40 2.57 -7.33 16.11
C LEU A 40 3.19 -6.16 16.89
N ALA A 41 2.61 -5.78 18.03
CA ALA A 41 3.16 -4.74 18.88
C ALA A 41 4.57 -5.09 19.38
N LEU A 42 4.76 -6.33 19.82
CA LEU A 42 6.06 -6.83 20.29
C LEU A 42 7.10 -6.83 19.15
N GLU A 43 6.72 -7.32 17.97
CA GLU A 43 7.58 -7.35 16.78
C GLU A 43 8.03 -5.94 16.37
N ILE A 44 7.12 -4.96 16.41
CA ILE A 44 7.44 -3.56 16.12
C ILE A 44 8.40 -3.01 17.17
N VAL A 45 8.14 -3.24 18.46
CA VAL A 45 9.02 -2.77 19.55
C VAL A 45 10.42 -3.37 19.42
N ASN A 46 10.51 -4.66 19.16
CA ASN A 46 11.81 -5.33 19.00
C ASN A 46 12.56 -4.80 17.77
N PHE A 47 11.87 -4.61 16.65
CA PHE A 47 12.44 -4.07 15.42
C PHE A 47 12.95 -2.62 15.61
N ILE A 48 12.20 -1.78 16.32
CA ILE A 48 12.61 -0.42 16.64
C ILE A 48 13.83 -0.39 17.56
N LYS A 49 13.89 -1.30 18.56
CA LYS A 49 15.05 -1.44 19.45
C LYS A 49 16.29 -1.91 18.72
N GLU A 50 16.16 -2.88 17.82
CA GLU A 50 17.24 -3.42 17.01
C GLU A 50 17.98 -2.32 16.22
N TYR A 51 17.23 -1.33 15.70
CA TYR A 51 17.80 -0.23 14.94
C TYR A 51 17.96 1.06 15.75
N ASN A 52 17.81 1.02 17.07
CA ASN A 52 17.95 2.18 17.98
C ASN A 52 17.09 3.39 17.57
N ILE A 53 15.85 3.15 17.14
CA ILE A 53 14.94 4.20 16.65
C ILE A 53 14.25 4.90 17.82
N ASN A 54 14.36 6.22 17.84
CA ASN A 54 13.60 7.07 18.75
C ASN A 54 12.29 7.53 18.10
N LEU A 55 11.18 6.92 18.50
CA LEU A 55 9.85 7.37 18.09
C LEU A 55 9.47 8.67 18.82
N ASN A 56 9.20 9.70 18.05
CA ASN A 56 8.77 11.01 18.53
C ASN A 56 7.87 11.70 17.50
N SER A 57 7.44 12.93 17.76
CA SER A 57 6.55 13.72 16.89
C SER A 57 7.09 14.02 15.48
N ASN A 58 8.37 13.84 15.22
CA ASN A 58 8.99 14.00 13.92
C ASN A 58 9.08 12.68 13.14
N PHE A 59 8.86 11.54 13.80
CA PHE A 59 8.91 10.24 13.18
C PHE A 59 7.57 9.90 12.51
N SER A 60 7.64 9.31 11.32
CA SER A 60 6.46 8.97 10.53
C SER A 60 6.23 7.47 10.48
N ILE A 61 4.97 7.05 10.52
CA ILE A 61 4.57 5.66 10.38
C ILE A 61 3.60 5.55 9.20
N PHE A 62 3.88 4.68 8.24
CA PHE A 62 3.06 4.38 7.10
C PHE A 62 2.32 3.06 7.29
N ILE A 63 1.02 3.05 7.01
CA ILE A 63 0.17 1.86 7.11
C ILE A 63 -0.50 1.60 5.78
N ASN A 64 -0.54 0.33 5.36
CA ASN A 64 -1.40 -0.07 4.27
C ASN A 64 -2.85 -0.21 4.77
N SER A 65 -3.75 0.60 4.23
CA SER A 65 -5.19 0.58 4.57
C SER A 65 -5.97 -0.52 3.85
N GLY A 66 -5.33 -1.31 2.98
CA GLY A 66 -5.94 -2.36 2.16
C GLY A 66 -6.02 -1.99 0.68
N PRO A 67 -6.77 -2.75 -0.11
CA PRO A 67 -7.55 -3.93 0.29
C PRO A 67 -6.67 -5.10 0.69
N GLY A 68 -7.20 -5.97 1.54
CA GLY A 68 -6.51 -7.16 1.99
C GLY A 68 -7.14 -7.79 3.24
N SER A 69 -6.33 -8.42 4.07
CA SER A 69 -6.78 -9.06 5.31
C SER A 69 -7.48 -8.07 6.24
N PHE A 70 -8.76 -8.28 6.46
CA PHE A 70 -9.59 -7.44 7.32
C PHE A 70 -9.03 -7.33 8.76
N SER A 71 -8.64 -8.48 9.34
CA SER A 71 -8.01 -8.50 10.66
C SER A 71 -6.65 -7.84 10.66
N GLY A 72 -5.81 -8.11 9.65
CA GLY A 72 -4.48 -7.54 9.56
C GLY A 72 -4.47 -6.01 9.49
N VAL A 73 -5.34 -5.41 8.67
CA VAL A 73 -5.49 -3.94 8.60
C VAL A 73 -5.91 -3.36 9.95
N ARG A 74 -6.91 -3.97 10.61
CA ARG A 74 -7.40 -3.49 11.92
C ARG A 74 -6.34 -3.59 13.02
N ILE A 75 -5.59 -4.69 13.03
CA ILE A 75 -4.50 -4.89 13.99
C ILE A 75 -3.42 -3.83 13.79
N SER A 76 -2.98 -3.59 12.55
CA SER A 76 -1.99 -2.56 12.24
C SER A 76 -2.46 -1.18 12.70
N LEU A 77 -3.70 -0.82 12.41
CA LEU A 77 -4.29 0.44 12.83
C LEU A 77 -4.36 0.59 14.35
N ALA A 78 -4.77 -0.47 15.07
CA ALA A 78 -4.86 -0.45 16.53
C ALA A 78 -3.48 -0.25 17.19
N VAL A 79 -2.47 -0.98 16.71
CA VAL A 79 -1.10 -0.87 17.22
C VAL A 79 -0.53 0.54 16.97
N VAL A 80 -0.70 1.08 15.75
CA VAL A 80 -0.19 2.41 15.42
C VAL A 80 -0.92 3.51 16.18
N LYS A 81 -2.23 3.38 16.39
CA LYS A 81 -2.97 4.30 17.29
C LYS A 81 -2.40 4.30 18.70
N GLY A 82 -2.10 3.12 19.25
CA GLY A 82 -1.45 3.02 20.56
C GLY A 82 -0.07 3.70 20.59
N ILE A 83 0.76 3.48 19.58
CA ILE A 83 2.05 4.16 19.46
C ILE A 83 1.88 5.67 19.35
N ASN A 84 0.92 6.13 18.55
CA ASN A 84 0.67 7.56 18.34
C ASN A 84 0.25 8.26 19.65
N ILE A 85 -0.63 7.66 20.44
CA ILE A 85 -1.06 8.20 21.74
C ILE A 85 0.14 8.41 22.66
N VAL A 86 1.10 7.48 22.69
CA VAL A 86 2.25 7.53 23.61
C VAL A 86 3.40 8.38 23.07
N LYS A 87 3.66 8.34 21.76
CA LYS A 87 4.85 8.92 21.13
C LYS A 87 4.57 10.12 20.25
N ASN A 88 3.29 10.43 20.03
CA ASN A 88 2.82 11.54 19.17
C ASN A 88 3.44 11.51 17.77
N THR A 89 3.62 10.31 17.21
CA THR A 89 4.18 10.11 15.86
C THR A 89 3.21 10.59 14.79
N LYS A 90 3.72 10.91 13.59
CA LYS A 90 2.88 11.21 12.45
C LYS A 90 2.46 9.90 11.77
N THR A 91 1.18 9.76 11.45
CA THR A 91 0.65 8.57 10.79
C THR A 91 0.17 8.92 9.38
N TYR A 92 0.59 8.12 8.42
CA TYR A 92 0.18 8.23 7.03
C TYR A 92 -0.36 6.88 6.56
N CYS A 93 -1.27 6.94 5.59
CA CYS A 93 -1.74 5.73 4.94
C CYS A 93 -1.57 5.77 3.44
N TYR A 94 -1.43 4.57 2.93
CA TYR A 94 -1.51 4.27 1.51
C TYR A 94 -2.40 3.05 1.31
N ASN A 95 -2.78 2.78 0.10
CA ASN A 95 -3.49 1.54 -0.22
C ASN A 95 -2.73 0.73 -1.27
N SER A 96 -3.09 -0.55 -1.39
CA SER A 96 -2.39 -1.48 -2.28
C SER A 96 -2.51 -1.10 -3.77
N PHE A 97 -3.58 -0.42 -4.19
CA PHE A 97 -3.72 0.06 -5.56
C PHE A 97 -2.68 1.13 -5.88
N LEU A 98 -2.55 2.13 -5.00
CA LEU A 98 -1.59 3.21 -5.15
C LEU A 98 -0.16 2.71 -5.06
N PHE A 99 0.11 1.80 -4.12
CA PHE A 99 1.44 1.22 -3.95
C PHE A 99 1.91 0.49 -5.22
N ASN A 100 1.02 -0.27 -5.86
CA ASN A 100 1.31 -0.96 -7.10
C ASN A 100 1.46 0.00 -8.29
N ALA A 101 0.69 1.08 -8.31
CA ALA A 101 0.73 2.08 -9.39
C ALA A 101 1.94 3.02 -9.32
N ALA A 102 2.53 3.20 -8.13
CA ALA A 102 3.54 4.21 -7.87
C ALA A 102 4.71 4.27 -8.88
N PRO A 103 5.34 3.15 -9.32
CA PRO A 103 6.43 3.20 -10.29
C PRO A 103 6.04 3.75 -11.67
N TYR A 104 4.76 3.68 -12.01
CA TYR A 104 4.23 4.01 -13.34
C TYR A 104 3.64 5.43 -13.42
N LEU A 105 3.62 6.18 -12.31
CA LEU A 105 3.15 7.57 -12.29
C LEU A 105 3.97 8.48 -13.19
N VAL A 106 5.22 8.13 -13.44
CA VAL A 106 6.12 8.89 -14.34
C VAL A 106 5.63 8.89 -15.79
N GLU A 107 4.86 7.89 -16.20
CA GLU A 107 4.34 7.79 -17.57
C GLU A 107 3.26 8.83 -17.89
N LYS A 108 2.68 9.48 -16.85
CA LYS A 108 1.64 10.53 -16.96
C LYS A 108 0.42 10.11 -17.79
N LYS A 109 0.14 8.81 -17.87
CA LYS A 109 -1.00 8.23 -18.56
C LYS A 109 -2.15 7.95 -17.60
N GLU A 110 -3.29 7.60 -18.14
CA GLU A 110 -4.36 7.03 -17.35
C GLU A 110 -3.91 5.66 -16.81
N ILE A 111 -4.10 5.43 -15.53
CA ILE A 111 -3.71 4.19 -14.85
C ILE A 111 -4.95 3.51 -14.29
N VAL A 112 -5.06 2.21 -14.51
CA VAL A 112 -6.05 1.35 -13.84
C VAL A 112 -5.30 0.31 -13.03
N SER A 113 -5.21 0.53 -11.72
CA SER A 113 -4.62 -0.44 -10.81
C SER A 113 -5.66 -1.47 -10.36
N MET A 114 -5.29 -2.74 -10.40
CA MET A 114 -6.18 -3.86 -10.14
C MET A 114 -5.83 -4.56 -8.84
N GLN A 115 -6.86 -5.13 -8.19
CA GLN A 115 -6.73 -6.04 -7.04
C GLN A 115 -7.82 -7.11 -7.10
N LYS A 116 -7.53 -8.30 -6.59
CA LYS A 116 -8.49 -9.39 -6.46
C LYS A 116 -8.77 -9.69 -4.99
N THR A 117 -10.02 -9.64 -4.59
CA THR A 117 -10.46 -9.96 -3.23
C THR A 117 -11.73 -10.79 -3.29
N ASN A 118 -11.78 -11.92 -2.60
CA ASN A 118 -12.95 -12.82 -2.54
C ASN A 118 -13.53 -13.16 -3.93
N ASN A 119 -12.67 -13.53 -4.89
CA ASN A 119 -13.03 -13.85 -6.29
C ASN A 119 -13.57 -12.68 -7.13
N PHE A 120 -13.61 -11.46 -6.60
CA PHE A 120 -13.98 -10.27 -7.35
C PHE A 120 -12.75 -9.43 -7.70
N TYR A 121 -12.81 -8.79 -8.87
CA TYR A 121 -11.79 -7.83 -9.30
C TYR A 121 -12.27 -6.42 -9.02
N TYR A 122 -11.39 -5.64 -8.44
CA TYR A 122 -11.61 -4.23 -8.14
C TYR A 122 -10.58 -3.40 -8.86
N PHE A 123 -11.00 -2.24 -9.32
CA PHE A 123 -10.21 -1.34 -10.14
C PHE A 123 -10.20 0.04 -9.50
N CYS A 124 -9.02 0.62 -9.39
CA CYS A 124 -8.80 2.00 -8.98
C CYS A 124 -8.24 2.76 -10.18
N LYS A 125 -9.00 3.72 -10.70
CA LYS A 125 -8.62 4.51 -11.87
C LYS A 125 -7.91 5.78 -11.41
N GLY A 126 -6.70 5.98 -11.91
CA GLY A 126 -5.90 7.19 -11.72
C GLY A 126 -5.86 8.00 -13.03
N THR A 127 -6.24 9.26 -12.96
CA THR A 127 -6.15 10.21 -14.08
C THR A 127 -5.10 11.26 -13.79
N PHE A 128 -4.28 11.60 -14.77
CA PHE A 128 -3.27 12.64 -14.67
C PHE A 128 -3.75 13.94 -15.34
N GLN A 129 -3.66 15.03 -14.60
CA GLN A 129 -3.84 16.40 -15.13
C GLN A 129 -2.60 17.24 -14.79
N VAL A 130 -2.59 17.92 -13.66
CA VAL A 130 -1.40 18.56 -13.07
C VAL A 130 -0.73 17.61 -12.08
N SER A 131 -1.53 16.75 -11.46
CA SER A 131 -1.14 15.68 -10.56
C SER A 131 -2.07 14.46 -10.75
N TYR A 132 -1.73 13.33 -10.16
CA TYR A 132 -2.62 12.17 -10.19
C TYR A 132 -3.77 12.31 -9.20
N HIS A 133 -4.98 11.96 -9.67
CA HIS A 133 -6.19 11.80 -8.87
C HIS A 133 -6.72 10.38 -9.06
N PHE A 134 -6.83 9.64 -7.96
CA PHE A 134 -7.33 8.27 -7.98
C PHE A 134 -8.78 8.21 -7.49
N SER A 135 -9.60 7.48 -8.25
CA SER A 135 -10.99 7.20 -7.86
C SER A 135 -11.06 6.23 -6.69
N TYR A 136 -12.21 6.19 -6.00
CA TYR A 136 -12.49 5.09 -5.08
C TYR A 136 -12.57 3.77 -5.87
N PRO A 137 -12.01 2.65 -5.34
CA PRO A 137 -12.04 1.36 -6.02
C PRO A 137 -13.46 0.84 -6.24
N LYS A 138 -13.73 0.31 -7.43
CA LYS A 138 -15.04 -0.22 -7.83
C LYS A 138 -14.89 -1.60 -8.49
N LYS A 139 -15.93 -2.41 -8.38
CA LYS A 139 -16.11 -3.57 -9.27
C LYS A 139 -16.48 -3.04 -10.66
N ILE A 140 -15.67 -3.34 -11.65
CA ILE A 140 -15.91 -2.89 -13.02
C ILE A 140 -15.81 -4.10 -13.95
N ASP A 141 -16.72 -4.18 -14.91
CA ASP A 141 -16.56 -5.08 -16.04
C ASP A 141 -15.41 -4.55 -16.92
N ILE A 142 -14.36 -5.35 -17.08
CA ILE A 142 -13.19 -4.96 -17.86
C ILE A 142 -13.53 -4.61 -19.30
N ASN A 143 -14.60 -5.20 -19.84
CA ASN A 143 -15.05 -4.92 -21.20
C ASN A 143 -15.60 -3.47 -21.35
N LYS A 144 -15.89 -2.79 -20.23
CA LYS A 144 -16.38 -1.40 -20.21
C LYS A 144 -15.25 -0.38 -20.03
N ILE A 145 -13.99 -0.84 -19.86
CA ILE A 145 -12.86 0.07 -19.71
C ILE A 145 -12.31 0.38 -21.10
N GLU A 146 -12.33 1.65 -21.46
CA GLU A 146 -11.66 2.12 -22.66
C GLU A 146 -10.14 1.89 -22.52
N GLN A 147 -9.56 1.21 -23.51
CA GLN A 147 -8.16 0.81 -23.43
C GLN A 147 -7.21 1.70 -24.26
N SER A 148 -7.70 2.76 -24.89
CA SER A 148 -6.94 3.54 -25.90
C SER A 148 -5.63 4.11 -25.36
N ASP A 149 -5.62 4.74 -24.18
CA ASP A 149 -4.43 5.34 -23.57
C ASP A 149 -4.30 4.99 -22.06
N THR A 150 -4.74 3.80 -21.68
CA THR A 150 -4.79 3.32 -20.30
C THR A 150 -3.72 2.29 -20.02
N LEU A 151 -2.96 2.45 -18.94
CA LEU A 151 -2.06 1.44 -18.40
C LEU A 151 -2.78 0.61 -17.34
N PHE A 152 -2.66 -0.71 -17.44
CA PHE A 152 -3.22 -1.65 -16.47
C PHE A 152 -2.12 -2.18 -15.56
N ILE A 153 -2.19 -1.85 -14.29
CA ILE A 153 -1.26 -2.32 -13.28
C ILE A 153 -1.83 -3.58 -12.63
N VAL A 154 -1.21 -4.69 -12.90
CA VAL A 154 -1.69 -6.03 -12.56
C VAL A 154 -0.79 -6.65 -11.50
N PRO A 155 -1.30 -7.03 -10.33
CA PRO A 155 -0.55 -7.79 -9.33
C PRO A 155 -0.05 -9.13 -9.88
N GLU A 156 1.13 -9.54 -9.44
CA GLU A 156 1.78 -10.77 -9.92
C GLU A 156 0.93 -12.04 -9.72
N ASP A 157 0.17 -12.11 -8.64
CA ASP A 157 -0.65 -13.27 -8.28
C ASP A 157 -1.87 -13.47 -9.18
N ILE A 158 -2.33 -12.43 -9.88
CA ILE A 158 -3.47 -12.50 -10.81
C ILE A 158 -3.07 -12.39 -12.29
N LYS A 159 -1.80 -12.28 -12.61
CA LYS A 159 -1.32 -12.05 -14.00
C LYS A 159 -1.75 -13.13 -15.00
N LYS A 160 -2.05 -14.35 -14.53
CA LYS A 160 -2.50 -15.48 -15.37
C LYS A 160 -4.02 -15.63 -15.42
N ASP A 161 -4.78 -14.81 -14.73
CA ASP A 161 -6.23 -14.90 -14.69
C ASP A 161 -6.85 -14.57 -16.06
N GLU A 162 -7.96 -15.22 -16.38
CA GLU A 162 -8.65 -15.07 -17.67
C GLU A 162 -9.05 -13.62 -17.98
N ILE A 163 -9.35 -12.83 -16.96
CA ILE A 163 -9.70 -11.43 -17.12
C ILE A 163 -8.53 -10.62 -17.71
N ILE A 164 -7.30 -10.98 -17.38
CA ILE A 164 -6.09 -10.28 -17.85
C ILE A 164 -5.83 -10.56 -19.34
N LYS A 165 -6.21 -11.72 -19.84
CA LYS A 165 -6.08 -12.07 -21.26
C LYS A 165 -6.93 -11.19 -22.19
N LYS A 166 -7.93 -10.47 -21.63
CA LYS A 166 -8.78 -9.52 -22.37
C LYS A 166 -8.13 -8.15 -22.54
N ILE A 167 -7.03 -7.89 -21.87
CA ILE A 167 -6.30 -6.62 -21.93
C ILE A 167 -5.19 -6.75 -22.99
N ASN A 168 -4.99 -5.68 -23.77
CA ASN A 168 -3.85 -5.64 -24.68
C ASN A 168 -2.52 -5.79 -23.88
N PRO A 169 -1.69 -6.81 -24.17
CA PRO A 169 -0.46 -7.08 -23.42
C PRO A 169 0.51 -5.90 -23.34
N GLU A 170 0.58 -5.05 -24.36
CA GLU A 170 1.45 -3.87 -24.39
C GLU A 170 1.09 -2.83 -23.31
N LYS A 171 -0.17 -2.86 -22.84
CA LYS A 171 -0.71 -1.95 -21.84
C LYS A 171 -0.63 -2.49 -20.42
N ILE A 172 -0.17 -3.72 -20.25
CA ILE A 172 -0.04 -4.36 -18.95
C ILE A 172 1.32 -4.02 -18.35
N ARG A 173 1.31 -3.65 -17.07
CA ARG A 173 2.49 -3.56 -16.22
C ARG A 173 2.27 -4.47 -15.01
N ILE A 174 3.21 -5.34 -14.75
CA ILE A 174 3.14 -6.22 -13.58
C ILE A 174 3.67 -5.45 -12.37
N ALA A 175 2.85 -5.40 -11.31
CA ALA A 175 3.22 -4.73 -10.09
C ALA A 175 4.32 -5.50 -9.36
N GLU A 176 5.45 -4.86 -9.16
CA GLU A 176 6.58 -5.41 -8.40
C GLU A 176 6.60 -4.84 -6.99
N PHE A 177 6.89 -5.69 -6.02
CA PHE A 177 7.06 -5.26 -4.65
C PHE A 177 8.37 -4.50 -4.49
N ASN A 178 8.28 -3.20 -4.24
CA ASN A 178 9.43 -2.36 -3.96
C ASN A 178 9.07 -1.31 -2.90
N LEU A 179 9.81 -1.30 -1.79
CA LEU A 179 9.58 -0.34 -0.70
C LEU A 179 9.80 1.12 -1.11
N LYS A 180 10.58 1.38 -2.17
CA LYS A 180 10.73 2.72 -2.76
C LYS A 180 9.43 3.28 -3.32
N ASN A 181 8.42 2.44 -3.54
CA ASN A 181 7.10 2.92 -3.97
C ASN A 181 6.48 3.88 -2.96
N ILE A 182 6.79 3.75 -1.66
CA ILE A 182 6.35 4.71 -0.64
C ILE A 182 6.96 6.10 -0.89
N ASP A 183 8.24 6.19 -1.26
CA ASP A 183 8.86 7.46 -1.59
C ASP A 183 8.14 8.14 -2.77
N LEU A 184 7.81 7.36 -3.82
CA LEU A 184 7.07 7.86 -4.97
C LEU A 184 5.65 8.35 -4.59
N LEU A 185 4.98 7.65 -3.68
CA LEU A 185 3.67 8.10 -3.17
C LEU A 185 3.78 9.39 -2.37
N ILE A 186 4.82 9.55 -1.56
CA ILE A 186 5.09 10.79 -0.80
C ILE A 186 5.34 11.96 -1.76
N GLU A 187 6.22 11.77 -2.75
CA GLU A 187 6.58 12.77 -3.76
C GLU A 187 5.37 13.24 -4.57
N ASN A 188 4.47 12.31 -4.92
CA ASN A 188 3.23 12.61 -5.65
C ASN A 188 2.06 13.04 -4.75
N LYS A 189 2.25 13.18 -3.43
CA LYS A 189 1.22 13.55 -2.45
C LYS A 189 0.02 12.59 -2.42
N LEU A 190 0.29 11.30 -2.63
CA LEU A 190 -0.72 10.23 -2.69
C LEU A 190 -0.81 9.43 -1.38
N VAL A 191 -0.30 9.97 -0.29
CA VAL A 191 -0.46 9.42 1.07
C VAL A 191 -1.43 10.29 1.85
N GLU A 192 -2.31 9.65 2.61
CA GLU A 192 -3.28 10.34 3.45
C GLU A 192 -2.72 10.59 4.85
N ASN A 193 -2.90 11.80 5.37
CA ASN A 193 -2.37 12.23 6.67
C ASN A 193 -3.47 12.27 7.74
N GLU A 194 -4.33 11.26 7.78
CA GLU A 194 -5.38 11.16 8.80
C GLU A 194 -5.49 9.74 9.36
N LEU A 195 -6.08 9.63 10.55
CA LEU A 195 -6.41 8.35 11.20
C LEU A 195 -7.48 7.62 10.40
N ILE A 196 -7.04 6.65 9.65
CA ILE A 196 -7.69 6.11 8.50
C ILE A 196 -8.70 5.04 8.85
N LYS A 197 -9.71 5.01 8.01
CA LYS A 197 -10.64 3.89 7.91
C LYS A 197 -10.01 2.83 7.00
N PRO A 198 -10.12 1.54 7.36
CA PRO A 198 -9.76 0.48 6.45
C PRO A 198 -10.49 0.62 5.11
N LEU A 199 -9.80 0.38 4.01
CA LEU A 199 -10.41 0.37 2.68
C LEU A 199 -11.20 -0.92 2.50
N TYR A 200 -12.49 -0.86 2.73
CA TYR A 200 -13.41 -1.99 2.49
C TYR A 200 -13.95 -1.95 1.07
N LEU A 201 -13.81 -3.07 0.38
CA LEU A 201 -14.37 -3.29 -0.95
C LEU A 201 -15.68 -4.05 -0.79
N SER A 202 -16.79 -3.45 -1.21
CA SER A 202 -18.15 -4.03 -1.19
C SER A 202 -18.59 -4.48 -2.59
#